data_6d5522b0f57835d4ac9d8031c5786215
#
_entry.id   6d5522b0f57835d4ac9d8031c5786215
#
_cell.length_a   1.000
_cell.length_b   1.000
_cell.length_c   1.000
_cell.angle_alpha   90.00
_cell.angle_beta   90.00
_cell.angle_gamma   90.00
#
_symmetry.space_group_name_H-M   'P 1'
#
loop_
_entity.id
_entity.type
_entity.pdbx_description
1 polymer ?
#
loop_
_entity_poly.entity_id
_entity_poly.type
_entity_poly.pdbx_seq_one_letter_code
_entity_poly.pdbx_strand_id
1 'polypeptide(L)'
;QANSIIIKVSIGISLFYLFISFVVWRLSGLIALPLNHLAKMASMLSRQDVQDKINEIKPSYFEVNQFKNSLMLSCQNFNEKIDELNQSVNTDPLTGLYNRRGMNLFIEEFVRMRTDFAVLAADIDFFKKVNDTYGHDKGDIVLQRLANVMQYHFRDNDVCCRSGGEEFIILMAASDPIKVFQAAERLRKAVEITEMGEIGIV
;
A
#
# COMPACT_ATOMS: atom_id res chain seq x y z
N GLN A 1 5.64 79.89 -1.44
CA GLN A 1 6.65 78.88 -1.06
C GLN A 1 6.07 77.76 -0.21
N ALA A 2 5.22 78.04 0.81
CA ALA A 2 4.64 77.02 1.66
C ALA A 2 3.74 76.00 0.91
N ASN A 3 2.92 76.42 -0.02
CA ASN A 3 2.07 75.53 -0.81
C ASN A 3 2.86 74.56 -1.69
N SER A 4 3.99 75.01 -2.24
CA SER A 4 4.89 74.17 -3.05
C SER A 4 5.56 73.05 -2.23
N ILE A 5 5.88 73.35 -0.96
CA ILE A 5 6.46 72.34 -0.04
C ILE A 5 5.42 71.33 0.35
N ILE A 6 4.18 71.79 0.68
CA ILE A 6 3.08 70.88 1.04
C ILE A 6 2.75 69.92 -0.11
N ILE A 7 2.70 70.41 -1.36
CA ILE A 7 2.43 69.55 -2.52
C ILE A 7 3.54 68.52 -2.71
N LYS A 8 4.80 68.91 -2.58
CA LYS A 8 5.95 67.95 -2.71
C LYS A 8 5.91 66.88 -1.64
N VAL A 9 5.63 67.24 -0.40
CA VAL A 9 5.52 66.30 0.73
C VAL A 9 4.32 65.36 0.54
N SER A 10 3.19 65.86 0.09
CA SER A 10 1.99 65.05 -0.23
C SER A 10 2.22 64.06 -1.36
N ILE A 11 2.93 64.46 -2.43
CA ILE A 11 3.32 63.56 -3.51
C ILE A 11 4.28 62.50 -3.02
N GLY A 12 5.26 62.86 -2.16
CA GLY A 12 6.20 61.87 -1.58
C GLY A 12 5.51 60.83 -0.72
N ILE A 13 4.54 61.25 0.11
CA ILE A 13 3.76 60.33 0.95
C ILE A 13 2.92 59.39 0.06
N SER A 14 2.27 59.90 -0.98
CA SER A 14 1.47 59.10 -1.90
C SER A 14 2.33 58.04 -2.63
N LEU A 15 3.46 58.43 -3.12
CA LEU A 15 4.41 57.48 -3.77
C LEU A 15 4.91 56.42 -2.79
N PHE A 16 5.16 56.77 -1.54
CA PHE A 16 5.55 55.81 -0.50
C PHE A 16 4.43 54.81 -0.19
N TYR A 17 3.19 55.25 -0.10
CA TYR A 17 2.06 54.32 0.06
C TYR A 17 1.87 53.41 -1.12
N LEU A 18 2.00 53.90 -2.36
CA LEU A 18 1.94 53.07 -3.57
C LEU A 18 3.05 52.01 -3.59
N PHE A 19 4.27 52.43 -3.17
CA PHE A 19 5.41 51.49 -3.06
C PHE A 19 5.13 50.39 -2.04
N ILE A 20 4.67 50.74 -0.84
CA ILE A 20 4.32 49.76 0.21
C ILE A 20 3.20 48.85 -0.27
N SER A 21 2.14 49.36 -0.88
CA SER A 21 1.05 48.56 -1.45
C SER A 21 1.56 47.57 -2.50
N PHE A 22 2.46 48.01 -3.37
CA PHE A 22 3.08 47.14 -4.36
C PHE A 22 3.93 46.03 -3.71
N VAL A 23 4.72 46.36 -2.70
CA VAL A 23 5.55 45.38 -1.97
C VAL A 23 4.65 44.35 -1.27
N VAL A 24 3.61 44.80 -0.57
CA VAL A 24 2.64 43.91 0.12
C VAL A 24 1.94 42.99 -0.87
N TRP A 25 1.49 43.53 -2.01
CA TRP A 25 0.86 42.74 -3.08
C TRP A 25 1.81 41.66 -3.65
N ARG A 26 3.08 42.04 -3.89
CA ARG A 26 4.11 41.09 -4.36
C ARG A 26 4.43 40.00 -3.33
N LEU A 27 4.58 40.39 -2.05
CA LEU A 27 4.83 39.44 -0.97
C LEU A 27 3.65 38.50 -0.72
N SER A 28 2.43 39.02 -0.77
CA SER A 28 1.20 38.21 -0.66
C SER A 28 1.13 37.15 -1.75
N GLY A 29 1.41 37.50 -2.99
CA GLY A 29 1.43 36.54 -4.10
C GLY A 29 2.54 35.48 -3.98
N LEU A 30 3.70 35.87 -3.48
CA LEU A 30 4.85 34.97 -3.32
C LEU A 30 4.67 33.98 -2.16
N ILE A 31 4.02 34.37 -1.07
CA ILE A 31 3.89 33.58 0.18
C ILE A 31 2.54 32.86 0.24
N ALA A 32 1.44 33.60 0.01
CA ALA A 32 0.09 33.07 0.22
C ALA A 32 -0.32 32.02 -0.81
N LEU A 33 0.06 32.16 -2.07
CA LEU A 33 -0.30 31.21 -3.12
C LEU A 33 0.30 29.80 -2.87
N PRO A 34 1.62 29.63 -2.67
CA PRO A 34 2.18 28.31 -2.41
C PRO A 34 1.67 27.68 -1.10
N LEU A 35 1.49 28.49 -0.04
CA LEU A 35 0.96 28.00 1.24
C LEU A 35 -0.50 27.52 1.11
N ASN A 36 -1.34 28.25 0.34
CA ASN A 36 -2.73 27.84 0.11
C ASN A 36 -2.83 26.56 -0.73
N HIS A 37 -1.92 26.38 -1.70
CA HIS A 37 -1.81 25.13 -2.45
C HIS A 37 -1.41 23.95 -1.56
N LEU A 38 -0.41 24.14 -0.70
CA LEU A 38 0.04 23.11 0.24
C LEU A 38 -1.04 22.77 1.28
N ALA A 39 -1.73 23.78 1.82
CA ALA A 39 -2.83 23.58 2.77
C ALA A 39 -4.00 22.79 2.14
N LYS A 40 -4.36 23.11 0.89
CA LYS A 40 -5.39 22.38 0.15
C LYS A 40 -4.98 20.93 -0.14
N MET A 41 -3.70 20.69 -0.43
CA MET A 41 -3.20 19.34 -0.64
C MET A 41 -3.10 18.55 0.66
N ALA A 42 -2.70 19.18 1.76
CA ALA A 42 -2.69 18.56 3.09
C ALA A 42 -4.09 18.06 3.52
N SER A 43 -5.15 18.76 3.10
CA SER A 43 -6.53 18.32 3.37
C SER A 43 -7.00 17.15 2.50
N MET A 44 -6.23 16.79 1.46
CA MET A 44 -6.54 15.71 0.51
C MET A 44 -5.66 14.46 0.69
N LEU A 45 -4.97 14.31 1.80
CA LEU A 45 -3.94 13.29 2.13
C LEU A 45 -4.34 11.81 1.91
N SER A 46 -5.52 11.55 1.39
CA SER A 46 -6.05 10.19 1.19
C SER A 46 -5.82 9.59 -0.22
N ARG A 47 -5.04 10.21 -1.11
CA ARG A 47 -4.87 9.74 -2.50
C ARG A 47 -3.41 9.76 -2.96
N GLN A 48 -3.02 8.71 -3.67
CA GLN A 48 -1.71 8.51 -4.29
C GLN A 48 -1.28 9.66 -5.22
N ASP A 49 -2.26 10.34 -5.84
CA ASP A 49 -2.05 11.51 -6.71
C ASP A 49 -1.50 12.75 -5.99
N VAL A 50 -1.44 12.75 -4.66
CA VAL A 50 -1.02 13.91 -3.86
C VAL A 50 0.50 14.10 -3.90
N GLN A 51 1.28 13.03 -3.93
CA GLN A 51 2.75 13.11 -3.98
C GLN A 51 3.25 13.75 -5.26
N ASP A 52 2.66 13.39 -6.42
CA ASP A 52 3.03 13.96 -7.70
C ASP A 52 2.71 15.46 -7.77
N LYS A 53 1.55 15.85 -7.26
CA LYS A 53 1.13 17.27 -7.20
C LYS A 53 1.97 18.11 -6.24
N ILE A 54 2.44 17.53 -5.12
CA ILE A 54 3.36 18.22 -4.20
C ILE A 54 4.70 18.48 -4.86
N ASN A 55 5.18 17.56 -5.71
CA ASN A 55 6.44 17.71 -6.44
C ASN A 55 6.41 18.84 -7.47
N GLU A 56 5.26 19.14 -8.07
CA GLU A 56 5.10 20.24 -9.04
C GLU A 56 5.23 21.63 -8.42
N ILE A 57 5.09 21.76 -7.10
CA ILE A 57 5.20 23.05 -6.42
C ILE A 57 6.67 23.46 -6.35
N LYS A 58 7.00 24.58 -7.01
CA LYS A 58 8.32 25.24 -6.94
C LYS A 58 8.29 26.33 -5.87
N PRO A 59 8.72 26.04 -4.64
CA PRO A 59 8.70 27.03 -3.56
C PRO A 59 9.79 28.07 -3.78
N SER A 60 9.45 29.35 -3.59
CA SER A 60 10.38 30.48 -3.72
C SER A 60 11.08 30.82 -2.40
N TYR A 61 10.70 30.21 -1.30
CA TYR A 61 11.21 30.48 0.04
C TYR A 61 11.66 29.21 0.75
N PHE A 62 12.68 29.35 1.58
CA PHE A 62 13.28 28.26 2.35
C PHE A 62 12.25 27.58 3.27
N GLU A 63 11.43 28.37 3.97
CA GLU A 63 10.41 27.86 4.92
C GLU A 63 9.33 27.05 4.21
N VAL A 64 8.89 27.48 3.03
CA VAL A 64 7.92 26.75 2.22
C VAL A 64 8.52 25.45 1.69
N ASN A 65 9.78 25.44 1.33
CA ASN A 65 10.49 24.24 0.90
C ASN A 65 10.65 23.25 2.07
N GLN A 66 10.99 23.73 3.25
CA GLN A 66 11.07 22.89 4.46
C GLN A 66 9.71 22.28 4.82
N PHE A 67 8.63 23.07 4.75
CA PHE A 67 7.28 22.59 4.97
C PHE A 67 6.86 21.54 3.92
N LYS A 68 7.15 21.79 2.63
CA LYS A 68 6.94 20.83 1.54
C LYS A 68 7.62 19.49 1.85
N ASN A 69 8.91 19.52 2.22
CA ASN A 69 9.68 18.31 2.50
C ASN A 69 9.12 17.55 3.72
N SER A 70 8.73 18.27 4.76
CA SER A 70 8.11 17.68 5.96
C SER A 70 6.76 17.03 5.63
N LEU A 71 5.97 17.67 4.77
CA LEU A 71 4.69 17.14 4.32
C LEU A 71 4.88 15.87 3.47
N MET A 72 5.85 15.88 2.55
CA MET A 72 6.18 14.71 1.74
C MET A 72 6.60 13.52 2.61
N LEU A 73 7.50 13.75 3.57
CA LEU A 73 7.94 12.70 4.49
C LEU A 73 6.78 12.14 5.31
N SER A 74 5.89 13.02 5.79
CA SER A 74 4.69 12.59 6.53
C SER A 74 3.74 11.75 5.67
N CYS A 75 3.56 12.11 4.39
CA CYS A 75 2.76 11.33 3.45
C CYS A 75 3.37 9.94 3.19
N GLN A 76 4.69 9.87 3.02
CA GLN A 76 5.40 8.59 2.83
C GLN A 76 5.24 7.69 4.05
N ASN A 77 5.54 8.18 5.25
CA ASN A 77 5.39 7.42 6.49
C ASN A 77 3.94 6.95 6.71
N PHE A 78 2.96 7.78 6.33
CA PHE A 78 1.55 7.42 6.46
C PHE A 78 1.15 6.30 5.48
N ASN A 79 1.61 6.36 4.23
CA ASN A 79 1.37 5.33 3.24
C ASN A 79 2.05 4.00 3.64
N GLU A 80 3.31 4.04 4.07
CA GLU A 80 4.01 2.86 4.58
C GLU A 80 3.23 2.22 5.75
N LYS A 81 2.70 3.05 6.66
CA LYS A 81 1.92 2.55 7.79
C LYS A 81 0.58 1.94 7.37
N ILE A 82 -0.07 2.51 6.36
CA ILE A 82 -1.29 1.93 5.77
C ILE A 82 -0.96 0.58 5.11
N ASP A 83 0.14 0.47 4.40
CA ASP A 83 0.55 -0.77 3.72
C ASP A 83 0.90 -1.86 4.74
N GLU A 84 1.64 -1.53 5.81
CA GLU A 84 1.88 -2.45 6.93
C GLU A 84 0.58 -2.94 7.58
N LEU A 85 -0.35 -2.01 7.85
CA LEU A 85 -1.65 -2.36 8.43
C LEU A 85 -2.47 -3.24 7.47
N ASN A 86 -2.48 -2.92 6.18
CA ASN A 86 -3.18 -3.71 5.18
C ASN A 86 -2.58 -5.12 5.05
N GLN A 87 -1.26 -5.24 5.06
CA GLN A 87 -0.60 -6.55 5.08
C GLN A 87 -1.00 -7.34 6.32
N SER A 88 -0.88 -6.77 7.52
CA SER A 88 -1.22 -7.46 8.77
C SER A 88 -2.68 -7.89 8.87
N VAL A 89 -3.59 -7.18 8.19
CA VAL A 89 -5.04 -7.49 8.18
C VAL A 89 -5.40 -8.51 7.11
N ASN A 90 -4.65 -8.61 6.02
CA ASN A 90 -4.99 -9.42 4.85
C ASN A 90 -4.14 -10.68 4.70
N THR A 91 -3.14 -10.88 5.56
CA THR A 91 -2.29 -12.09 5.57
C THR A 91 -2.53 -12.94 6.82
N ASP A 92 -2.21 -14.21 6.74
CA ASP A 92 -2.17 -15.14 7.86
C ASP A 92 -0.80 -15.01 8.56
N PRO A 93 -0.74 -14.71 9.86
CA PRO A 93 0.51 -14.43 10.55
C PRO A 93 1.42 -15.65 10.70
N LEU A 94 0.88 -16.87 10.62
CA LEU A 94 1.65 -18.09 10.74
C LEU A 94 2.36 -18.45 9.43
N THR A 95 1.65 -18.32 8.30
CA THR A 95 2.12 -18.81 6.99
C THR A 95 2.61 -17.71 6.07
N GLY A 96 2.25 -16.46 6.33
CA GLY A 96 2.55 -15.31 5.46
C GLY A 96 1.71 -15.27 4.17
N LEU A 97 0.86 -16.28 3.91
CA LEU A 97 -0.09 -16.28 2.79
C LEU A 97 -1.23 -15.29 3.05
N TYR A 98 -2.00 -14.98 2.02
CA TYR A 98 -3.23 -14.22 2.23
C TYR A 98 -4.19 -14.99 3.12
N ASN A 99 -4.87 -14.29 4.01
CA ASN A 99 -5.98 -14.85 4.79
C ASN A 99 -7.29 -14.76 3.99
N ARG A 100 -8.39 -15.26 4.56
CA ARG A 100 -9.71 -15.23 3.93
C ARG A 100 -10.14 -13.82 3.50
N ARG A 101 -9.77 -12.79 4.26
CA ARG A 101 -10.09 -11.40 3.92
C ARG A 101 -9.29 -10.93 2.71
N GLY A 102 -7.99 -11.19 2.69
CA GLY A 102 -7.11 -10.90 1.55
C GLY A 102 -7.59 -11.61 0.28
N MET A 103 -7.96 -12.89 0.38
CA MET A 103 -8.53 -13.67 -0.72
C MET A 103 -9.76 -12.98 -1.33
N ASN A 104 -10.69 -12.52 -0.49
CA ASN A 104 -11.92 -11.89 -0.96
C ASN A 104 -11.65 -10.61 -1.76
N LEU A 105 -10.64 -9.83 -1.40
CA LEU A 105 -10.25 -8.64 -2.16
C LEU A 105 -9.83 -8.99 -3.60
N PHE A 106 -9.09 -10.09 -3.79
CA PHE A 106 -8.70 -10.55 -5.13
C PHE A 106 -9.90 -11.08 -5.92
N ILE A 107 -10.81 -11.79 -5.27
CA ILE A 107 -12.05 -12.25 -5.93
C ILE A 107 -12.88 -11.05 -6.41
N GLU A 108 -13.05 -10.02 -5.57
CA GLU A 108 -13.75 -8.80 -5.93
C GLU A 108 -13.07 -8.09 -7.12
N GLU A 109 -11.75 -8.08 -7.14
CA GLU A 109 -10.97 -7.49 -8.23
C GLU A 109 -11.13 -8.27 -9.54
N PHE A 110 -11.05 -9.60 -9.53
CA PHE A 110 -11.28 -10.43 -10.71
C PHE A 110 -12.67 -10.24 -11.26
N VAL A 111 -13.69 -10.22 -10.40
CA VAL A 111 -15.08 -9.94 -10.80
C VAL A 111 -15.21 -8.54 -11.41
N ARG A 112 -14.62 -7.52 -10.80
CA ARG A 112 -14.64 -6.13 -11.30
C ARG A 112 -13.98 -6.01 -12.67
N MET A 113 -12.85 -6.68 -12.87
CA MET A 113 -12.11 -6.70 -14.13
C MET A 113 -12.68 -7.68 -15.17
N ARG A 114 -13.73 -8.44 -14.81
CA ARG A 114 -14.29 -9.51 -15.64
C ARG A 114 -13.22 -10.52 -16.08
N THR A 115 -12.29 -10.82 -15.21
CA THR A 115 -11.23 -11.79 -15.43
C THR A 115 -11.73 -13.15 -14.96
N ASP A 116 -11.75 -14.14 -15.85
CA ASP A 116 -12.02 -15.52 -15.48
C ASP A 116 -10.90 -16.04 -14.58
N PHE A 117 -11.25 -16.79 -13.55
CA PHE A 117 -10.28 -17.39 -12.64
C PHE A 117 -10.75 -18.78 -12.21
N ALA A 118 -9.78 -19.63 -11.90
CA ALA A 118 -10.04 -20.94 -11.29
C ALA A 118 -9.71 -20.89 -9.80
N VAL A 119 -10.44 -21.72 -9.04
CA VAL A 119 -10.21 -21.90 -7.60
C VAL A 119 -9.73 -23.33 -7.38
N LEU A 120 -8.58 -23.48 -6.74
CA LEU A 120 -8.05 -24.75 -6.31
C LEU A 120 -8.08 -24.76 -4.78
N ALA A 121 -8.79 -25.72 -4.20
CA ALA A 121 -8.83 -25.95 -2.76
C ALA A 121 -7.89 -27.12 -2.41
N ALA A 122 -7.13 -26.94 -1.35
CA ALA A 122 -6.25 -27.95 -0.79
C ALA A 122 -6.47 -28.03 0.72
N ASP A 123 -6.40 -29.25 1.24
CA ASP A 123 -6.54 -29.55 2.68
C ASP A 123 -5.48 -30.56 3.08
N ILE A 124 -5.00 -30.51 4.31
CA ILE A 124 -3.96 -31.43 4.81
C ILE A 124 -4.63 -32.67 5.37
N ASP A 125 -4.43 -33.80 4.72
CA ASP A 125 -4.94 -35.08 5.17
C ASP A 125 -4.48 -35.41 6.60
N PHE A 126 -5.44 -35.75 7.43
CA PHE A 126 -5.18 -36.14 8.83
C PHE A 126 -4.45 -35.12 9.69
N PHE A 127 -4.54 -33.82 9.41
CA PHE A 127 -3.83 -32.77 10.16
C PHE A 127 -4.11 -32.82 11.66
N LYS A 128 -5.36 -33.12 12.04
CA LYS A 128 -5.71 -33.32 13.45
C LYS A 128 -4.86 -34.41 14.11
N LYS A 129 -4.61 -35.53 13.41
CA LYS A 129 -3.77 -36.61 13.92
C LYS A 129 -2.32 -36.17 14.11
N VAL A 130 -1.82 -35.29 13.22
CA VAL A 130 -0.48 -34.68 13.37
C VAL A 130 -0.44 -33.87 14.67
N ASN A 131 -1.41 -33.01 14.91
CA ASN A 131 -1.50 -32.18 16.11
C ASN A 131 -1.63 -33.05 17.38
N ASP A 132 -2.49 -34.06 17.35
CA ASP A 132 -2.75 -34.94 18.49
C ASP A 132 -1.50 -35.80 18.84
N THR A 133 -0.67 -36.13 17.84
CA THR A 133 0.51 -36.99 18.03
C THR A 133 1.77 -36.20 18.37
N TYR A 134 2.00 -35.06 17.71
CA TYR A 134 3.26 -34.32 17.76
C TYR A 134 3.13 -32.94 18.41
N GLY A 135 1.91 -32.51 18.75
CA GLY A 135 1.61 -31.20 19.32
C GLY A 135 1.39 -30.11 18.27
N HIS A 136 0.75 -29.03 18.67
CA HIS A 136 0.40 -27.91 17.81
C HIS A 136 1.62 -27.21 17.19
N ASP A 137 2.74 -27.08 17.93
CA ASP A 137 3.96 -26.48 17.41
C ASP A 137 4.49 -27.20 16.16
N LYS A 138 4.35 -28.52 16.12
CA LYS A 138 4.75 -29.32 14.95
C LYS A 138 3.72 -29.18 13.81
N GLY A 139 2.44 -29.10 14.15
CA GLY A 139 1.40 -28.76 13.17
C GLY A 139 1.63 -27.40 12.51
N ASP A 140 2.05 -26.41 13.29
CA ASP A 140 2.40 -25.07 12.76
C ASP A 140 3.57 -25.13 11.77
N ILE A 141 4.58 -25.96 12.04
CA ILE A 141 5.69 -26.19 11.11
C ILE A 141 5.19 -26.82 9.79
N VAL A 142 4.27 -27.77 9.85
CA VAL A 142 3.65 -28.37 8.65
C VAL A 142 2.94 -27.32 7.83
N LEU A 143 2.12 -26.48 8.46
CA LEU A 143 1.41 -25.39 7.80
C LEU A 143 2.36 -24.40 7.12
N GLN A 144 3.42 -23.99 7.80
CA GLN A 144 4.45 -23.09 7.25
C GLN A 144 5.18 -23.71 6.05
N ARG A 145 5.51 -25.00 6.14
CA ARG A 145 6.18 -25.69 5.03
C ARG A 145 5.29 -25.84 3.82
N LEU A 146 4.02 -26.21 4.02
CA LEU A 146 3.05 -26.24 2.92
C LEU A 146 2.92 -24.87 2.25
N ALA A 147 2.82 -23.82 3.03
CA ALA A 147 2.78 -22.45 2.51
C ALA A 147 4.00 -22.11 1.65
N ASN A 148 5.20 -22.46 2.10
CA ASN A 148 6.45 -22.27 1.33
C ASN A 148 6.46 -23.06 0.03
N VAL A 149 5.99 -24.32 0.06
CA VAL A 149 5.85 -25.16 -1.15
C VAL A 149 4.88 -24.52 -2.13
N MET A 150 3.75 -24.00 -1.65
CA MET A 150 2.78 -23.30 -2.49
C MET A 150 3.40 -22.04 -3.12
N GLN A 151 4.02 -21.18 -2.35
CA GLN A 151 4.68 -19.97 -2.88
C GLN A 151 5.75 -20.28 -3.94
N TYR A 152 6.47 -21.37 -3.79
CA TYR A 152 7.48 -21.79 -4.75
C TYR A 152 6.89 -22.33 -6.07
N HIS A 153 5.75 -23.02 -6.00
CA HIS A 153 5.15 -23.72 -7.14
C HIS A 153 4.12 -22.91 -7.93
N PHE A 154 3.60 -21.84 -7.34
CA PHE A 154 2.66 -20.93 -7.99
C PHE A 154 3.36 -19.64 -8.41
N ARG A 155 2.78 -18.93 -9.37
CA ARG A 155 3.32 -17.69 -9.94
C ARG A 155 2.92 -16.49 -9.08
N ASP A 156 3.62 -15.37 -9.23
CA ASP A 156 3.27 -14.10 -8.53
C ASP A 156 1.84 -13.62 -8.83
N ASN A 157 1.27 -13.98 -9.99
CA ASN A 157 -0.10 -13.66 -10.37
C ASN A 157 -1.14 -14.66 -9.83
N ASP A 158 -0.72 -15.78 -9.25
CA ASP A 158 -1.58 -16.73 -8.58
C ASP A 158 -1.65 -16.36 -7.10
N VAL A 159 -2.85 -16.33 -6.52
CA VAL A 159 -3.05 -15.88 -5.16
C VAL A 159 -3.17 -17.07 -4.23
N CYS A 160 -2.15 -17.31 -3.41
CA CYS A 160 -2.15 -18.36 -2.41
C CYS A 160 -2.71 -17.85 -1.08
N CYS A 161 -3.68 -18.56 -0.52
CA CYS A 161 -4.41 -18.18 0.68
C CYS A 161 -4.50 -19.34 1.67
N ARG A 162 -4.48 -19.00 2.97
CA ARG A 162 -4.95 -19.88 4.03
C ARG A 162 -6.30 -19.39 4.51
N SER A 163 -7.37 -20.16 4.23
CA SER A 163 -8.75 -19.75 4.55
C SER A 163 -9.13 -20.00 6.00
N GLY A 164 -8.43 -20.93 6.66
CA GLY A 164 -8.61 -21.26 8.07
C GLY A 164 -8.07 -22.65 8.41
N GLY A 165 -7.64 -22.88 9.64
CA GLY A 165 -7.18 -24.20 10.10
C GLY A 165 -6.12 -24.80 9.17
N GLU A 166 -6.48 -25.90 8.52
CA GLU A 166 -5.66 -26.68 7.57
C GLU A 166 -6.05 -26.45 6.10
N GLU A 167 -7.01 -25.54 5.84
CA GLU A 167 -7.55 -25.28 4.51
C GLU A 167 -6.77 -24.19 3.77
N PHE A 168 -6.38 -24.48 2.54
CA PHE A 168 -5.70 -23.56 1.64
C PHE A 168 -6.46 -23.39 0.34
N ILE A 169 -6.41 -22.20 -0.24
CA ILE A 169 -7.07 -21.88 -1.50
C ILE A 169 -6.07 -21.17 -2.40
N ILE A 170 -6.05 -21.56 -3.67
CA ILE A 170 -5.27 -20.87 -4.70
C ILE A 170 -6.24 -20.32 -5.76
N LEU A 171 -6.15 -19.01 -6.03
CA LEU A 171 -6.85 -18.36 -7.12
C LEU A 171 -5.90 -18.22 -8.31
N MET A 172 -6.27 -18.80 -9.45
CA MET A 172 -5.46 -18.80 -10.67
C MET A 172 -6.16 -17.98 -11.75
N ALA A 173 -5.63 -16.80 -12.09
CA ALA A 173 -6.23 -15.91 -13.08
C ALA A 173 -6.14 -16.49 -14.50
N ALA A 174 -7.22 -16.31 -15.30
CA ALA A 174 -7.31 -16.66 -16.73
C ALA A 174 -6.79 -18.07 -17.07
N SER A 175 -7.11 -19.06 -16.25
CA SER A 175 -6.49 -20.37 -16.34
C SER A 175 -7.33 -21.38 -17.11
N ASP A 176 -6.68 -22.07 -18.05
CA ASP A 176 -7.21 -23.26 -18.71
C ASP A 176 -7.40 -24.39 -17.68
N PRO A 177 -8.54 -25.09 -17.65
CA PRO A 177 -8.79 -26.21 -16.73
C PRO A 177 -7.69 -27.29 -16.72
N ILE A 178 -7.08 -27.57 -17.87
CA ILE A 178 -5.98 -28.53 -17.98
C ILE A 178 -4.76 -28.02 -17.19
N LYS A 179 -4.44 -26.73 -17.30
CA LYS A 179 -3.31 -26.11 -16.57
C LYS A 179 -3.58 -26.06 -15.07
N VAL A 180 -4.82 -25.83 -14.66
CA VAL A 180 -5.24 -25.86 -13.26
C VAL A 180 -5.05 -27.26 -12.67
N PHE A 181 -5.50 -28.30 -13.37
CA PHE A 181 -5.30 -29.69 -12.96
C PHE A 181 -3.81 -30.05 -12.86
N GLN A 182 -3.01 -29.64 -13.85
CA GLN A 182 -1.56 -29.86 -13.83
C GLN A 182 -0.88 -29.14 -12.66
N ALA A 183 -1.35 -27.94 -12.31
CA ALA A 183 -0.84 -27.19 -11.16
C ALA A 183 -1.19 -27.87 -9.83
N ALA A 184 -2.41 -28.37 -9.69
CA ALA A 184 -2.86 -29.13 -8.53
C ALA A 184 -2.01 -30.40 -8.33
N GLU A 185 -1.83 -31.19 -9.40
CA GLU A 185 -1.04 -32.42 -9.35
C GLU A 185 0.45 -32.16 -9.10
N ARG A 186 0.99 -31.06 -9.63
CA ARG A 186 2.36 -30.63 -9.32
C ARG A 186 2.50 -30.28 -7.84
N LEU A 187 1.55 -29.53 -7.27
CA LEU A 187 1.53 -29.21 -5.85
C LEU A 187 1.44 -30.49 -5.01
N ARG A 188 0.48 -31.36 -5.30
CA ARG A 188 0.31 -32.63 -4.58
C ARG A 188 1.60 -33.44 -4.53
N LYS A 189 2.26 -33.63 -5.69
CA LYS A 189 3.54 -34.34 -5.77
C LYS A 189 4.66 -33.63 -5.02
N ALA A 190 4.71 -32.31 -5.07
CA ALA A 190 5.73 -31.55 -4.35
C ALA A 190 5.56 -31.70 -2.84
N VAL A 191 4.32 -31.68 -2.35
CA VAL A 191 4.03 -31.91 -0.92
C VAL A 191 4.39 -33.33 -0.50
N GLU A 192 4.04 -34.33 -1.32
CA GLU A 192 4.31 -35.75 -1.06
C GLU A 192 5.82 -36.06 -0.84
N ILE A 193 6.72 -35.34 -1.53
CA ILE A 193 8.18 -35.52 -1.40
C ILE A 193 8.83 -34.54 -0.42
N THR A 194 8.08 -33.59 0.12
CA THR A 194 8.62 -32.57 1.03
C THR A 194 8.68 -33.12 2.44
N GLU A 195 9.86 -33.08 3.04
CA GLU A 195 10.03 -33.40 4.46
C GLU A 195 9.34 -32.33 5.33
N MET A 196 8.37 -32.74 6.12
CA MET A 196 7.63 -31.88 7.03
C MET A 196 8.27 -31.78 8.42
N GLY A 197 9.60 -31.56 8.43
CA GLY A 197 10.41 -31.44 9.65
C GLY A 197 10.71 -32.82 10.27
N GLU A 198 10.71 -32.90 11.61
CA GLU A 198 10.96 -34.14 12.36
C GLU A 198 9.80 -35.16 12.24
N ILE A 199 8.69 -34.77 11.61
CA ILE A 199 7.48 -35.60 11.44
C ILE A 199 7.68 -36.60 10.27
N GLY A 200 8.67 -36.38 9.42
CA GLY A 200 8.85 -37.16 8.19
C GLY A 200 8.00 -36.68 7.04
N ILE A 201 7.74 -37.57 6.06
CA ILE A 201 6.84 -37.31 4.92
C ILE A 201 5.41 -37.56 5.40
N VAL A 202 4.54 -36.58 5.20
CA VAL A 202 3.11 -36.67 5.54
C VAL A 202 2.29 -36.87 4.28
#